data_7d4617e8105f7674e2f07baefd803811
#
_entry.id   7d4617e8105f7674e2f07baefd803811
#
_cell.length_a   1.000
_cell.length_b   1.000
_cell.length_c   1.000
_cell.angle_alpha   90.00
_cell.angle_beta   90.00
_cell.angle_gamma   90.00
#
_symmetry.space_group_name_H-M   'P 1'
#
loop_
_entity.id
_entity.type
_entity.pdbx_description
1 polymer ?
#
loop_
_entity_poly.entity_id
_entity_poly.type
_entity_poly.pdbx_seq_one_letter_code
_entity_poly.pdbx_strand_id
1 'polypeptide(L)'
;DSDYAIIIKIFIGGLPMLIHTIQGIQEMIGGSLQLNGAAADQRVAGVSTDSRIIEQDNIYIAIAGERVDGHTYIDSANKQGAVLAIIDNEAFVTSSIATLLVEDSVKALQDLAKAYRESLDIQVIGITGSNGKTSTKDILAAGLMATYKVTKTLGNQNNEIGVPITLLRASKDTDVIVCEMGVENVGDIAFLNPMVQPTMSILTGVGAAHLATLGSKENVARAKLEIMDALPNDGLFVYYGDDPILAKVIDEKQNVPVERIRYGEQDDNQIQLTS
;
A
#
# COMPACT_ATOMS: atom_id res chain seq x y z
N ASP A 1 18.93 -25.58 -0.22
CA ASP A 1 17.51 -25.11 -0.27
C ASP A 1 16.93 -24.70 1.11
N SER A 2 17.55 -25.12 2.22
CA SER A 2 17.12 -24.75 3.58
C SER A 2 17.62 -23.39 4.05
N ASP A 3 18.77 -22.94 3.54
CA ASP A 3 19.42 -21.71 4.01
C ASP A 3 18.78 -20.44 3.47
N TYR A 4 18.19 -20.49 2.28
CA TYR A 4 17.40 -19.38 1.74
C TYR A 4 16.08 -19.16 2.48
N ALA A 5 15.45 -20.23 2.97
CA ALA A 5 14.22 -20.13 3.78
C ALA A 5 14.46 -19.50 5.17
N ILE A 6 15.65 -19.74 5.74
CA ILE A 6 16.08 -19.14 7.02
C ILE A 6 16.41 -17.65 6.84
N ILE A 7 17.09 -17.28 5.75
CA ILE A 7 17.41 -15.88 5.45
C ILE A 7 16.11 -15.08 5.18
N ILE A 8 15.16 -15.65 4.45
CA ILE A 8 13.85 -15.02 4.23
C ILE A 8 13.08 -14.88 5.56
N LYS A 9 13.13 -15.87 6.47
CA LYS A 9 12.51 -15.77 7.80
C LYS A 9 13.18 -14.74 8.71
N ILE A 10 14.48 -14.53 8.61
CA ILE A 10 15.22 -13.53 9.40
C ILE A 10 14.88 -12.10 8.89
N PHE A 11 14.61 -11.92 7.59
CA PHE A 11 14.18 -10.64 7.00
C PHE A 11 12.66 -10.39 7.06
N ILE A 12 11.86 -11.43 7.32
CA ILE A 12 10.39 -11.33 7.50
C ILE A 12 10.01 -11.45 8.98
N GLY A 13 10.99 -11.69 9.86
CA GLY A 13 10.78 -11.84 11.30
C GLY A 13 10.13 -10.62 11.92
N GLY A 14 8.81 -10.68 12.00
CA GLY A 14 7.94 -10.11 13.00
C GLY A 14 8.25 -8.71 13.51
N LEU A 15 8.38 -7.69 12.66
CA LEU A 15 8.19 -6.32 13.13
C LEU A 15 6.68 -6.12 13.34
N PRO A 16 6.25 -5.65 14.50
CA PRO A 16 4.83 -5.48 14.78
C PRO A 16 4.25 -4.44 13.82
N MET A 17 3.48 -4.93 12.86
CA MET A 17 2.53 -4.21 12.03
C MET A 17 1.55 -3.45 12.93
N LEU A 18 0.47 -2.89 12.38
CA LEU A 18 -0.64 -2.36 13.16
C LEU A 18 -0.82 -3.12 14.51
N ILE A 19 -0.66 -2.40 15.62
CA ILE A 19 -0.98 -2.91 16.95
C ILE A 19 -2.12 -2.09 17.53
N HIS A 20 -3.22 -2.74 17.84
CA HIS A 20 -4.40 -2.11 18.42
C HIS A 20 -5.17 -3.10 19.31
N THR A 21 -6.40 -2.76 19.70
CA THR A 21 -7.36 -3.65 20.34
C THR A 21 -8.51 -3.96 19.39
N ILE A 22 -9.24 -5.05 19.61
CA ILE A 22 -10.44 -5.40 18.80
C ILE A 22 -11.43 -4.22 18.78
N GLN A 23 -11.73 -3.64 19.94
CA GLN A 23 -12.62 -2.48 20.04
C GLN A 23 -12.05 -1.27 19.28
N GLY A 24 -10.75 -1.01 19.39
CA GLY A 24 -10.12 0.11 18.67
C GLY A 24 -10.17 -0.05 17.16
N ILE A 25 -10.12 -1.27 16.63
CA ILE A 25 -10.37 -1.51 15.21
C ILE A 25 -11.80 -1.12 14.83
N GLN A 26 -12.80 -1.53 15.62
CA GLN A 26 -14.19 -1.14 15.41
C GLN A 26 -14.37 0.39 15.46
N GLU A 27 -13.71 1.07 16.39
CA GLU A 27 -13.76 2.53 16.51
C GLU A 27 -13.19 3.24 15.28
N MET A 28 -12.16 2.65 14.64
CA MET A 28 -11.54 3.19 13.42
C MET A 28 -12.41 3.06 12.18
N ILE A 29 -13.09 1.93 12.00
CA ILE A 29 -13.77 1.62 10.74
C ILE A 29 -15.28 1.42 10.87
N GLY A 30 -15.83 1.48 12.09
CA GLY A 30 -17.25 1.23 12.33
C GLY A 30 -17.62 -0.25 12.26
N GLY A 31 -18.89 -0.52 11.98
CA GLY A 31 -19.42 -1.87 11.85
C GLY A 31 -20.03 -2.45 13.14
N SER A 32 -20.60 -3.65 13.03
CA SER A 32 -21.22 -4.39 14.13
C SER A 32 -20.27 -5.46 14.68
N LEU A 33 -19.78 -5.25 15.90
CA LEU A 33 -18.81 -6.15 16.56
C LEU A 33 -19.53 -7.21 17.39
N GLN A 34 -19.15 -8.47 17.15
CA GLN A 34 -19.54 -9.61 18.01
C GLN A 34 -18.25 -10.24 18.58
N LEU A 35 -18.07 -10.15 19.89
CA LEU A 35 -16.84 -10.58 20.56
C LEU A 35 -16.69 -12.10 20.66
N ASN A 36 -17.80 -12.85 20.74
CA ASN A 36 -17.80 -14.33 20.75
C ASN A 36 -16.88 -14.95 21.81
N GLY A 37 -16.76 -14.31 22.98
CA GLY A 37 -15.89 -14.73 24.06
C GLY A 37 -14.51 -14.09 24.08
N ALA A 38 -14.13 -13.34 23.05
CA ALA A 38 -12.92 -12.49 23.08
C ALA A 38 -13.13 -11.28 23.99
N ALA A 39 -12.05 -10.73 24.54
CA ALA A 39 -12.10 -9.47 25.26
C ALA A 39 -12.06 -8.28 24.27
N ALA A 40 -12.83 -7.22 24.56
CA ALA A 40 -12.85 -6.03 23.70
C ALA A 40 -11.47 -5.33 23.61
N ASP A 41 -10.70 -5.41 24.70
CA ASP A 41 -9.33 -4.92 24.81
C ASP A 41 -8.27 -5.94 24.34
N GLN A 42 -8.70 -7.10 23.83
CA GLN A 42 -7.77 -8.08 23.27
C GLN A 42 -6.93 -7.44 22.18
N ARG A 43 -5.60 -7.66 22.28
CA ARG A 43 -4.64 -7.15 21.32
C ARG A 43 -4.84 -7.78 19.94
N VAL A 44 -4.74 -6.95 18.91
CA VAL A 44 -4.58 -7.35 17.52
C VAL A 44 -3.23 -6.85 17.01
N ALA A 45 -2.59 -7.63 16.14
CA ALA A 45 -1.29 -7.30 15.57
C ALA A 45 -1.20 -7.81 14.13
N GLY A 46 -1.22 -6.87 13.17
CA GLY A 46 -1.16 -7.19 11.76
C GLY A 46 -2.49 -7.59 11.13
N VAL A 47 -2.48 -7.58 9.81
CA VAL A 47 -3.66 -7.82 8.94
C VAL A 47 -3.28 -8.75 7.80
N SER A 48 -4.13 -9.68 7.46
CA SER A 48 -4.01 -10.50 6.26
C SER A 48 -5.36 -10.76 5.61
N THR A 49 -5.38 -10.80 4.27
CA THR A 49 -6.49 -11.28 3.45
C THR A 49 -6.29 -12.72 2.98
N ASP A 50 -5.15 -13.33 3.30
CA ASP A 50 -4.80 -14.71 2.95
C ASP A 50 -4.73 -15.56 4.23
N SER A 51 -5.68 -16.48 4.40
CA SER A 51 -5.75 -17.36 5.56
C SER A 51 -4.55 -18.29 5.74
N ARG A 52 -3.72 -18.48 4.69
CA ARG A 52 -2.54 -19.37 4.72
C ARG A 52 -1.31 -18.75 5.38
N ILE A 53 -1.28 -17.41 5.48
CA ILE A 53 -0.15 -16.64 6.03
C ILE A 53 -0.55 -15.85 7.28
N ILE A 54 -1.63 -16.23 7.93
CA ILE A 54 -2.03 -15.66 9.21
C ILE A 54 -0.95 -15.93 10.26
N GLU A 55 -0.64 -14.90 11.03
CA GLU A 55 0.22 -14.96 12.20
C GLU A 55 -0.62 -14.77 13.49
N GLN A 56 -0.01 -15.03 14.64
CA GLN A 56 -0.68 -14.87 15.94
C GLN A 56 -1.16 -13.43 16.13
N ASP A 57 -2.37 -13.27 16.64
CA ASP A 57 -3.07 -12.01 16.89
C ASP A 57 -3.46 -11.23 15.64
N ASN A 58 -3.37 -11.81 14.43
CA ASN A 58 -3.75 -11.13 13.21
C ASN A 58 -5.26 -10.84 13.13
N ILE A 59 -5.59 -9.82 12.36
CA ILE A 59 -6.91 -9.59 11.79
C ILE A 59 -6.96 -10.33 10.46
N TYR A 60 -7.96 -11.18 10.27
CA TYR A 60 -8.29 -11.74 8.97
C TYR A 60 -9.39 -10.91 8.30
N ILE A 61 -9.15 -10.39 7.11
CA ILE A 61 -10.18 -9.68 6.32
C ILE A 61 -10.66 -10.61 5.22
N ALA A 62 -11.91 -11.06 5.33
CA ALA A 62 -12.54 -11.93 4.35
C ALA A 62 -13.00 -11.10 3.15
N ILE A 63 -12.44 -11.37 1.99
CA ILE A 63 -12.81 -10.70 0.73
C ILE A 63 -13.37 -11.76 -0.22
N ALA A 64 -14.56 -11.50 -0.77
CA ALA A 64 -15.14 -12.30 -1.83
C ALA A 64 -14.45 -11.97 -3.16
N GLY A 65 -13.66 -12.90 -3.70
CA GLY A 65 -13.03 -12.78 -5.01
C GLY A 65 -13.83 -13.50 -6.11
N GLU A 66 -13.46 -13.32 -7.37
CA GLU A 66 -14.14 -13.91 -8.52
C GLU A 66 -14.16 -15.46 -8.50
N ARG A 67 -13.14 -16.10 -7.95
CA ARG A 67 -12.98 -17.57 -7.95
C ARG A 67 -13.14 -18.19 -6.59
N VAL A 68 -12.90 -17.43 -5.55
CA VAL A 68 -12.82 -17.93 -4.16
C VAL A 68 -13.42 -16.88 -3.24
N ASP A 69 -14.34 -17.31 -2.38
CA ASP A 69 -14.88 -16.48 -1.32
C ASP A 69 -14.05 -16.63 -0.04
N GLY A 70 -13.38 -15.54 0.36
CA GLY A 70 -12.54 -15.48 1.56
C GLY A 70 -13.28 -15.81 2.85
N HIS A 71 -14.60 -15.57 2.92
CA HIS A 71 -15.41 -15.89 4.09
C HIS A 71 -15.40 -17.39 4.45
N THR A 72 -15.22 -18.27 3.47
CA THR A 72 -15.14 -19.72 3.70
C THR A 72 -13.90 -20.17 4.47
N TYR A 73 -12.91 -19.27 4.66
CA TYR A 73 -11.64 -19.58 5.33
C TYR A 73 -11.52 -18.99 6.74
N ILE A 74 -12.58 -18.41 7.30
CA ILE A 74 -12.55 -17.80 8.65
C ILE A 74 -12.08 -18.81 9.70
N ASP A 75 -12.61 -20.03 9.69
CA ASP A 75 -12.19 -21.08 10.63
C ASP A 75 -10.72 -21.49 10.44
N SER A 76 -10.22 -21.46 9.21
CA SER A 76 -8.82 -21.73 8.92
C SER A 76 -7.92 -20.62 9.47
N ALA A 77 -8.32 -19.36 9.27
CA ALA A 77 -7.60 -18.20 9.79
C ALA A 77 -7.57 -18.21 11.33
N ASN A 78 -8.70 -18.51 11.98
CA ASN A 78 -8.77 -18.64 13.44
C ASN A 78 -7.81 -19.73 13.97
N LYS A 79 -7.80 -20.92 13.35
CA LYS A 79 -6.88 -22.01 13.73
C LYS A 79 -5.41 -21.64 13.57
N GLN A 80 -5.07 -20.70 12.71
CA GLN A 80 -3.71 -20.22 12.49
C GLN A 80 -3.32 -19.05 13.40
N GLY A 81 -4.27 -18.47 14.16
CA GLY A 81 -3.97 -17.44 15.15
C GLY A 81 -4.66 -16.09 14.91
N ALA A 82 -5.56 -15.99 13.92
CA ALA A 82 -6.40 -14.80 13.81
C ALA A 82 -7.30 -14.65 15.03
N VAL A 83 -7.46 -13.43 15.51
CA VAL A 83 -8.28 -13.11 16.71
C VAL A 83 -9.51 -12.27 16.36
N LEU A 84 -9.55 -11.70 15.19
CA LEU A 84 -10.66 -10.93 14.65
C LEU A 84 -10.85 -11.25 13.17
N ALA A 85 -12.09 -11.51 12.74
CA ALA A 85 -12.47 -11.59 11.33
C ALA A 85 -13.29 -10.34 10.95
N ILE A 86 -12.90 -9.63 9.90
CA ILE A 86 -13.70 -8.57 9.27
C ILE A 86 -14.42 -9.20 8.07
N ILE A 87 -15.75 -9.04 8.01
CA ILE A 87 -16.62 -9.68 7.03
C ILE A 87 -17.68 -8.69 6.52
N ASP A 88 -18.16 -8.88 5.31
CA ASP A 88 -19.27 -8.10 4.73
C ASP A 88 -20.52 -8.96 4.40
N ASN A 89 -20.54 -10.19 4.90
CA ASN A 89 -21.68 -11.10 4.72
C ASN A 89 -22.11 -11.71 6.06
N GLU A 90 -23.30 -11.33 6.53
CA GLU A 90 -23.87 -11.74 7.80
C GLU A 90 -24.01 -13.28 7.94
N ALA A 91 -24.17 -14.00 6.82
CA ALA A 91 -24.28 -15.47 6.82
C ALA A 91 -23.01 -16.17 7.35
N PHE A 92 -21.86 -15.47 7.40
CA PHE A 92 -20.57 -15.96 7.88
C PHE A 92 -20.22 -15.49 9.30
N VAL A 93 -21.14 -14.83 9.99
CA VAL A 93 -20.97 -14.56 11.42
C VAL A 93 -20.84 -15.90 12.15
N THR A 94 -19.76 -16.06 12.90
CA THR A 94 -19.43 -17.33 13.58
C THR A 94 -19.16 -17.07 15.06
N SER A 95 -19.34 -18.10 15.90
CA SER A 95 -18.99 -18.04 17.33
C SER A 95 -17.54 -18.44 17.62
N SER A 96 -16.76 -18.84 16.59
CA SER A 96 -15.41 -19.36 16.76
C SER A 96 -14.33 -18.29 16.94
N ILE A 97 -14.60 -17.05 16.51
CA ILE A 97 -13.69 -15.90 16.53
C ILE A 97 -14.49 -14.61 16.69
N ALA A 98 -13.89 -13.55 17.25
CA ALA A 98 -14.50 -12.23 17.20
C ALA A 98 -14.76 -11.82 15.73
N THR A 99 -15.94 -11.27 15.47
CA THR A 99 -16.37 -10.93 14.10
C THR A 99 -16.82 -9.48 14.04
N LEU A 100 -16.28 -8.72 13.10
CA LEU A 100 -16.70 -7.35 12.78
C LEU A 100 -17.40 -7.36 11.42
N LEU A 101 -18.73 -7.21 11.44
CA LEU A 101 -19.55 -7.11 10.25
C LEU A 101 -19.55 -5.66 9.74
N VAL A 102 -19.13 -5.46 8.50
CA VAL A 102 -19.04 -4.19 7.79
C VAL A 102 -19.90 -4.23 6.52
N GLU A 103 -20.07 -3.10 5.84
CA GLU A 103 -20.80 -3.05 4.56
C GLU A 103 -19.98 -3.62 3.39
N ASP A 104 -18.66 -3.42 3.40
CA ASP A 104 -17.71 -3.83 2.36
C ASP A 104 -16.36 -4.09 3.01
N SER A 105 -15.85 -5.31 2.90
CA SER A 105 -14.57 -5.74 3.49
C SER A 105 -13.36 -5.07 2.84
N VAL A 106 -13.41 -4.77 1.53
CA VAL A 106 -12.32 -4.06 0.83
C VAL A 106 -12.29 -2.61 1.30
N LYS A 107 -13.45 -1.97 1.38
CA LYS A 107 -13.57 -0.60 1.92
C LYS A 107 -13.08 -0.52 3.37
N ALA A 108 -13.44 -1.48 4.20
CA ALA A 108 -12.98 -1.57 5.59
C ALA A 108 -11.46 -1.71 5.69
N LEU A 109 -10.82 -2.52 4.83
CA LEU A 109 -9.37 -2.62 4.73
C LEU A 109 -8.73 -1.27 4.38
N GLN A 110 -9.31 -0.53 3.44
CA GLN A 110 -8.83 0.78 2.98
C GLN A 110 -8.99 1.85 4.06
N ASP A 111 -10.13 1.90 4.73
CA ASP A 111 -10.40 2.83 5.82
C ASP A 111 -9.48 2.57 7.02
N LEU A 112 -9.25 1.31 7.35
CA LEU A 112 -8.31 0.91 8.39
C LEU A 112 -6.87 1.36 8.04
N ALA A 113 -6.45 1.13 6.79
CA ALA A 113 -5.12 1.53 6.34
C ALA A 113 -4.94 3.06 6.35
N LYS A 114 -5.98 3.80 5.94
CA LYS A 114 -5.98 5.26 5.97
C LYS A 114 -5.88 5.78 7.40
N ALA A 115 -6.76 5.32 8.30
CA ALA A 115 -6.77 5.72 9.71
C ALA A 115 -5.41 5.40 10.40
N TYR A 116 -4.86 4.21 10.10
CA TYR A 116 -3.56 3.83 10.63
C TYR A 116 -2.43 4.70 10.05
N ARG A 117 -2.41 4.96 8.74
CA ARG A 117 -1.44 5.84 8.09
C ARG A 117 -1.46 7.25 8.71
N GLU A 118 -2.64 7.81 8.97
CA GLU A 118 -2.81 9.11 9.61
C GLU A 118 -2.28 9.17 11.05
N SER A 119 -2.21 8.02 11.73
CA SER A 119 -1.66 7.91 13.08
C SER A 119 -0.12 7.83 13.13
N LEU A 120 0.53 7.70 11.97
CA LEU A 120 1.97 7.53 11.84
C LEU A 120 2.63 8.83 11.34
N ASP A 121 3.62 9.32 12.08
CA ASP A 121 4.48 10.44 11.65
C ASP A 121 5.72 9.88 10.94
N ILE A 122 5.57 9.49 9.70
CA ILE A 122 6.60 8.83 8.90
C ILE A 122 6.64 9.36 7.46
N GLN A 123 7.81 9.25 6.84
CA GLN A 123 7.97 9.58 5.43
C GLN A 123 7.38 8.49 4.53
N VAL A 124 6.69 8.88 3.47
CA VAL A 124 6.15 7.95 2.48
C VAL A 124 6.61 8.35 1.08
N ILE A 125 7.28 7.41 0.41
CA ILE A 125 7.74 7.57 -0.97
C ILE A 125 6.80 6.77 -1.86
N GLY A 126 5.96 7.47 -2.62
CA GLY A 126 5.09 6.87 -3.63
C GLY A 126 5.87 6.63 -4.93
N ILE A 127 5.75 5.45 -5.53
CA ILE A 127 6.43 5.11 -6.79
C ILE A 127 5.41 4.64 -7.81
N THR A 128 5.38 5.31 -8.96
CA THR A 128 4.58 4.89 -10.12
C THR A 128 5.40 4.95 -11.41
N GLY A 129 4.83 4.48 -12.51
CA GLY A 129 5.46 4.47 -13.82
C GLY A 129 4.96 3.32 -14.68
N SER A 130 5.24 3.35 -15.97
CA SER A 130 4.89 2.26 -16.89
C SER A 130 5.78 1.04 -16.67
N ASN A 131 7.09 1.27 -16.53
CA ASN A 131 8.11 0.24 -16.28
C ASN A 131 9.02 0.68 -15.13
N GLY A 132 9.74 -0.27 -14.54
CA GLY A 132 10.77 0.02 -13.54
C GLY A 132 10.26 0.31 -12.12
N LYS A 133 8.95 0.38 -11.85
CA LYS A 133 8.40 0.63 -10.51
C LYS A 133 8.97 -0.31 -9.46
N THR A 134 8.84 -1.61 -9.66
CA THR A 134 9.27 -2.63 -8.69
C THR A 134 10.79 -2.62 -8.49
N SER A 135 11.56 -2.48 -9.57
CA SER A 135 13.02 -2.38 -9.48
C SER A 135 13.45 -1.14 -8.72
N THR A 136 12.86 0.02 -9.02
CA THR A 136 13.14 1.28 -8.32
C THR A 136 12.78 1.17 -6.84
N LYS A 137 11.61 0.64 -6.50
CA LYS A 137 11.18 0.38 -5.14
C LYS A 137 12.18 -0.51 -4.39
N ASP A 138 12.62 -1.59 -5.01
CA ASP A 138 13.51 -2.55 -4.35
C ASP A 138 14.92 -1.98 -4.15
N ILE A 139 15.48 -1.29 -5.14
CA ILE A 139 16.79 -0.63 -5.05
C ILE A 139 16.76 0.51 -4.02
N LEU A 140 15.73 1.36 -4.09
CA LEU A 140 15.57 2.47 -3.15
C LEU A 140 15.42 1.98 -1.71
N ALA A 141 14.56 0.99 -1.49
CA ALA A 141 14.36 0.43 -0.15
C ALA A 141 15.65 -0.21 0.37
N ALA A 142 16.41 -0.95 -0.46
CA ALA A 142 17.69 -1.53 -0.06
C ALA A 142 18.72 -0.47 0.34
N GLY A 143 18.80 0.65 -0.40
CA GLY A 143 19.65 1.77 -0.06
C GLY A 143 19.27 2.45 1.26
N LEU A 144 17.97 2.70 1.44
CA LEU A 144 17.45 3.32 2.66
C LEU A 144 17.61 2.45 3.90
N MET A 145 17.50 1.13 3.77
CA MET A 145 17.68 0.16 4.87
C MET A 145 19.08 0.20 5.52
N ALA A 146 20.07 0.81 4.88
CA ALA A 146 21.39 1.03 5.48
C ALA A 146 21.33 1.99 6.68
N THR A 147 20.30 2.85 6.77
CA THR A 147 20.19 3.90 7.79
C THR A 147 18.82 3.93 8.47
N TYR A 148 17.76 3.55 7.76
CA TYR A 148 16.37 3.70 8.17
C TYR A 148 15.66 2.34 8.31
N LYS A 149 14.65 2.29 9.17
CA LYS A 149 13.69 1.18 9.22
C LYS A 149 12.66 1.38 8.12
N VAL A 150 12.71 0.53 7.10
CA VAL A 150 11.91 0.68 5.88
C VAL A 150 10.85 -0.39 5.79
N THR A 151 9.61 0.03 5.56
CA THR A 151 8.53 -0.83 5.07
C THR A 151 8.35 -0.60 3.57
N LYS A 152 8.22 -1.66 2.78
CA LYS A 152 8.00 -1.53 1.33
C LYS A 152 6.89 -2.43 0.83
N THR A 153 6.30 -2.08 -0.31
CA THR A 153 5.40 -2.97 -1.06
C THR A 153 6.09 -4.30 -1.38
N LEU A 154 5.44 -5.41 -1.06
CA LEU A 154 5.92 -6.75 -1.41
C LEU A 154 5.46 -7.14 -2.81
N GLY A 155 6.40 -7.70 -3.58
CA GLY A 155 6.09 -8.09 -4.95
C GLY A 155 5.50 -6.92 -5.75
N ASN A 156 4.33 -7.15 -6.33
CA ASN A 156 3.53 -6.19 -7.10
C ASN A 156 2.19 -5.85 -6.42
N GLN A 157 2.12 -5.86 -5.09
CA GLN A 157 0.92 -5.51 -4.31
C GLN A 157 0.66 -4.00 -4.36
N ASN A 158 0.33 -3.47 -5.53
CA ASN A 158 0.28 -2.04 -5.84
C ASN A 158 -1.12 -1.52 -6.22
N ASN A 159 -2.15 -2.31 -5.93
CA ASN A 159 -3.55 -2.03 -6.20
C ASN A 159 -4.35 -1.68 -4.93
N GLU A 160 -5.69 -1.58 -5.07
CA GLU A 160 -6.65 -1.20 -4.02
C GLU A 160 -6.70 -2.15 -2.80
N ILE A 161 -6.10 -3.34 -2.88
CA ILE A 161 -5.94 -4.29 -1.76
C ILE A 161 -4.48 -4.30 -1.26
N GLY A 162 -3.51 -4.33 -2.18
CA GLY A 162 -2.11 -4.46 -1.85
C GLY A 162 -1.49 -3.22 -1.21
N VAL A 163 -1.92 -2.03 -1.64
CA VAL A 163 -1.46 -0.75 -1.05
C VAL A 163 -1.90 -0.62 0.41
N PRO A 164 -3.18 -0.83 0.79
CA PRO A 164 -3.60 -0.87 2.19
C PRO A 164 -2.78 -1.86 3.05
N ILE A 165 -2.56 -3.08 2.56
CA ILE A 165 -1.76 -4.08 3.27
C ILE A 165 -0.31 -3.59 3.47
N THR A 166 0.27 -2.91 2.48
CA THR A 166 1.61 -2.32 2.60
C THR A 166 1.66 -1.30 3.72
N LEU A 167 0.67 -0.41 3.82
CA LEU A 167 0.59 0.61 4.87
C LEU A 167 0.42 -0.01 6.26
N LEU A 168 -0.46 -1.00 6.40
CA LEU A 168 -0.74 -1.70 7.64
C LEU A 168 0.44 -2.56 8.14
N ARG A 169 1.44 -2.81 7.30
CA ARG A 169 2.69 -3.48 7.65
C ARG A 169 3.75 -2.54 8.24
N ALA A 170 3.56 -1.25 8.17
CA ALA A 170 4.42 -0.31 8.89
C ALA A 170 4.20 -0.45 10.39
N SER A 171 5.25 -0.27 11.17
CA SER A 171 5.19 -0.18 12.63
C SER A 171 5.41 1.27 13.07
N LYS A 172 5.20 1.53 14.36
CA LYS A 172 5.54 2.84 14.97
C LYS A 172 7.04 3.15 14.89
N ASP A 173 7.86 2.12 14.68
CA ASP A 173 9.31 2.27 14.53
C ASP A 173 9.75 2.39 13.06
N THR A 174 8.81 2.34 12.10
CA THR A 174 9.12 2.54 10.69
C THR A 174 9.46 4.00 10.43
N ASP A 175 10.60 4.27 9.82
CA ASP A 175 11.01 5.63 9.44
C ASP A 175 10.47 6.00 8.06
N VAL A 176 10.44 5.03 7.13
CA VAL A 176 10.07 5.27 5.73
C VAL A 176 9.21 4.14 5.18
N ILE A 177 8.12 4.49 4.50
CA ILE A 177 7.38 3.56 3.63
C ILE A 177 7.75 3.82 2.17
N VAL A 178 8.14 2.78 1.43
CA VAL A 178 8.30 2.82 -0.03
C VAL A 178 7.13 2.08 -0.66
N CYS A 179 6.16 2.85 -1.17
CA CYS A 179 4.88 2.36 -1.66
C CYS A 179 4.81 2.38 -3.18
N GLU A 180 4.70 1.20 -3.79
CA GLU A 180 4.44 1.07 -5.23
C GLU A 180 2.95 1.29 -5.48
N MET A 181 2.61 2.20 -6.43
CA MET A 181 1.24 2.55 -6.80
C MET A 181 1.00 2.21 -8.28
N GLY A 182 0.12 1.24 -8.51
CA GLY A 182 -0.27 0.77 -9.84
C GLY A 182 -1.31 1.68 -10.48
N VAL A 183 -1.38 1.65 -11.81
CA VAL A 183 -2.39 2.35 -12.63
C VAL A 183 -2.82 1.43 -13.75
N GLU A 184 -4.09 1.22 -13.90
CA GLU A 184 -4.74 0.61 -15.06
C GLU A 184 -5.69 1.59 -15.75
N ASN A 185 -6.33 2.48 -14.98
CA ASN A 185 -7.28 3.47 -15.42
C ASN A 185 -6.93 4.88 -14.91
N VAL A 186 -7.52 5.91 -15.52
CA VAL A 186 -7.52 7.27 -14.96
C VAL A 186 -8.30 7.24 -13.64
N GLY A 187 -7.75 7.87 -12.60
CA GLY A 187 -8.34 7.92 -11.27
C GLY A 187 -7.82 6.86 -10.30
N ASP A 188 -7.11 5.82 -10.76
CA ASP A 188 -6.60 4.76 -9.85
C ASP A 188 -5.61 5.33 -8.81
N ILE A 189 -4.69 6.20 -9.22
CA ILE A 189 -3.78 6.85 -8.27
C ILE A 189 -4.51 7.88 -7.43
N ALA A 190 -5.43 8.64 -8.01
CA ALA A 190 -6.25 9.58 -7.26
C ALA A 190 -7.07 8.88 -6.16
N PHE A 191 -7.51 7.64 -6.41
CA PHE A 191 -8.15 6.78 -5.42
C PHE A 191 -7.18 6.33 -4.30
N LEU A 192 -5.94 5.98 -4.64
CA LEU A 192 -4.92 5.52 -3.67
C LEU A 192 -4.33 6.68 -2.86
N ASN A 193 -4.25 7.88 -3.41
CA ASN A 193 -3.63 9.05 -2.81
C ASN A 193 -4.10 9.37 -1.38
N PRO A 194 -5.41 9.37 -1.05
CA PRO A 194 -5.88 9.67 0.31
C PRO A 194 -5.45 8.64 1.36
N MET A 195 -5.12 7.41 0.94
CA MET A 195 -4.61 6.37 1.83
C MET A 195 -3.09 6.49 2.01
N VAL A 196 -2.36 6.66 0.89
CA VAL A 196 -0.90 6.65 0.89
C VAL A 196 -0.33 7.94 1.48
N GLN A 197 -0.91 9.09 1.15
CA GLN A 197 -0.45 10.43 1.56
C GLN A 197 1.08 10.56 1.40
N PRO A 198 1.60 10.45 0.17
CA PRO A 198 3.04 10.48 -0.06
C PRO A 198 3.61 11.84 0.29
N THR A 199 4.80 11.85 0.92
CA THR A 199 5.60 13.06 1.15
C THR A 199 6.59 13.30 0.02
N MET A 200 6.95 12.23 -0.69
CA MET A 200 7.79 12.24 -1.89
C MET A 200 7.19 11.28 -2.93
N SER A 201 7.41 11.55 -4.20
CA SER A 201 6.96 10.68 -5.28
C SER A 201 8.01 10.52 -6.38
N ILE A 202 8.05 9.32 -6.97
CA ILE A 202 8.93 9.00 -8.09
C ILE A 202 8.08 8.49 -9.25
N LEU A 203 8.22 9.12 -10.41
CA LEU A 203 7.67 8.65 -11.68
C LEU A 203 8.81 8.10 -12.55
N THR A 204 8.89 6.79 -12.66
CA THR A 204 10.01 6.09 -13.32
C THR A 204 10.01 6.25 -14.84
N GLY A 205 8.87 6.62 -15.44
CA GLY A 205 8.73 6.89 -16.85
C GLY A 205 7.36 6.52 -17.40
N VAL A 206 7.09 6.95 -18.63
CA VAL A 206 5.83 6.72 -19.36
C VAL A 206 6.09 5.88 -20.59
N GLY A 207 5.52 4.69 -20.65
CA GLY A 207 5.65 3.76 -21.77
C GLY A 207 4.30 3.41 -22.38
N ALA A 208 4.31 2.37 -23.21
CA ALA A 208 3.11 1.86 -23.89
C ALA A 208 2.18 1.01 -23.00
N ALA A 209 2.53 0.78 -21.72
CA ALA A 209 1.69 0.03 -20.81
C ALA A 209 0.32 0.72 -20.65
N HIS A 210 -0.76 -0.08 -20.66
CA HIS A 210 -2.16 0.38 -20.51
C HIS A 210 -2.67 1.31 -21.63
N LEU A 211 -2.02 1.35 -22.80
CA LEU A 211 -2.50 2.12 -23.94
C LEU A 211 -3.90 1.70 -24.41
N ALA A 212 -4.23 0.42 -24.30
CA ALA A 212 -5.55 -0.10 -24.67
C ALA A 212 -6.67 0.52 -23.83
N THR A 213 -6.39 0.78 -22.53
CA THR A 213 -7.36 1.36 -21.58
C THR A 213 -7.33 2.88 -21.60
N LEU A 214 -6.14 3.48 -21.66
CA LEU A 214 -5.94 4.92 -21.52
C LEU A 214 -5.89 5.66 -22.86
N GLY A 215 -5.78 4.96 -24.00
CA GLY A 215 -5.93 5.47 -25.36
C GLY A 215 -4.69 6.17 -25.94
N SER A 216 -3.93 6.93 -25.15
CA SER A 216 -2.71 7.63 -25.59
C SER A 216 -1.62 7.67 -24.54
N LYS A 217 -0.37 7.91 -24.93
CA LYS A 217 0.75 8.10 -24.00
C LYS A 217 0.56 9.33 -23.11
N GLU A 218 -0.02 10.39 -23.63
CA GLU A 218 -0.36 11.59 -22.86
C GLU A 218 -1.35 11.26 -21.75
N ASN A 219 -2.37 10.44 -22.01
CA ASN A 219 -3.31 10.01 -20.99
C ASN A 219 -2.65 9.09 -19.96
N VAL A 220 -1.73 8.21 -20.40
CA VAL A 220 -0.90 7.40 -19.46
C VAL A 220 -0.08 8.32 -18.56
N ALA A 221 0.51 9.38 -19.11
CA ALA A 221 1.25 10.38 -18.34
C ALA A 221 0.34 11.10 -17.35
N ARG A 222 -0.85 11.57 -17.77
CA ARG A 222 -1.81 12.27 -16.90
C ARG A 222 -2.28 11.39 -15.75
N ALA A 223 -2.65 10.12 -16.02
CA ALA A 223 -3.07 9.17 -15.00
C ALA A 223 -1.95 8.93 -13.94
N LYS A 224 -0.69 8.84 -14.38
CA LYS A 224 0.44 8.67 -13.44
C LYS A 224 0.78 9.95 -12.69
N LEU A 225 0.58 11.11 -13.28
CA LEU A 225 0.80 12.41 -12.64
C LEU A 225 -0.24 12.76 -11.57
N GLU A 226 -1.31 11.98 -11.42
CA GLU A 226 -2.22 12.08 -10.27
C GLU A 226 -1.46 11.92 -8.94
N ILE A 227 -0.33 11.22 -8.92
CA ILE A 227 0.50 11.04 -7.71
C ILE A 227 1.00 12.37 -7.13
N MET A 228 1.14 13.40 -7.97
CA MET A 228 1.55 14.73 -7.53
C MET A 228 0.47 15.44 -6.71
N ASP A 229 -0.80 15.11 -6.93
CA ASP A 229 -1.94 15.81 -6.32
C ASP A 229 -2.04 15.57 -4.80
N ALA A 230 -1.38 14.54 -4.29
CA ALA A 230 -1.33 14.21 -2.88
C ALA A 230 -0.06 14.70 -2.17
N LEU A 231 0.89 15.27 -2.90
CA LEU A 231 2.12 15.78 -2.29
C LEU A 231 1.82 17.06 -1.51
N PRO A 232 2.41 17.24 -0.32
CA PRO A 232 2.38 18.50 0.41
C PRO A 232 3.16 19.59 -0.34
N ASN A 233 2.96 20.87 0.01
CA ASN A 233 3.61 21.99 -0.66
C ASN A 233 5.14 21.96 -0.59
N ASP A 234 5.71 21.31 0.42
CA ASP A 234 7.14 21.03 0.60
C ASP A 234 7.55 19.63 0.14
N GLY A 235 6.65 18.95 -0.58
CA GLY A 235 6.88 17.62 -1.12
C GLY A 235 7.85 17.61 -2.29
N LEU A 236 8.46 16.45 -2.53
CA LEU A 236 9.42 16.24 -3.62
C LEU A 236 8.85 15.32 -4.70
N PHE A 237 8.91 15.76 -5.95
CA PHE A 237 8.56 14.97 -7.12
C PHE A 237 9.78 14.71 -8.00
N VAL A 238 10.17 13.45 -8.12
CA VAL A 238 11.30 12.98 -8.94
C VAL A 238 10.78 12.28 -10.19
N TYR A 239 11.26 12.64 -11.37
CA TYR A 239 10.78 12.07 -12.60
C TYR A 239 11.84 11.97 -13.71
N TYR A 240 11.61 11.07 -14.67
CA TYR A 240 12.46 10.91 -15.84
C TYR A 240 12.28 12.08 -16.79
N GLY A 241 13.33 12.89 -16.95
CA GLY A 241 13.31 14.16 -17.65
C GLY A 241 13.45 14.06 -19.18
N ASP A 242 13.96 12.94 -19.70
CA ASP A 242 14.23 12.81 -21.13
C ASP A 242 12.99 12.43 -21.95
N ASP A 243 11.83 12.22 -21.34
CA ASP A 243 10.57 11.94 -22.04
C ASP A 243 9.82 13.25 -22.36
N PRO A 244 9.76 13.66 -23.66
CA PRO A 244 9.14 14.91 -24.05
C PRO A 244 7.61 14.95 -23.81
N ILE A 245 6.94 13.79 -23.81
CA ILE A 245 5.50 13.71 -23.52
C ILE A 245 5.29 13.99 -22.02
N LEU A 246 6.11 13.38 -21.17
CA LEU A 246 6.04 13.58 -19.73
C LEU A 246 6.35 15.04 -19.38
N ALA A 247 7.41 15.62 -19.95
CA ALA A 247 7.76 17.01 -19.74
C ALA A 247 6.60 17.96 -20.10
N LYS A 248 6.00 17.77 -21.29
CA LYS A 248 4.84 18.54 -21.74
C LYS A 248 3.65 18.47 -20.76
N VAL A 249 3.27 17.25 -20.34
CA VAL A 249 2.11 17.07 -19.44
C VAL A 249 2.38 17.60 -18.04
N ILE A 250 3.63 17.56 -17.57
CA ILE A 250 4.04 18.19 -16.29
C ILE A 250 3.93 19.71 -16.39
N ASP A 251 4.32 20.32 -17.52
CA ASP A 251 4.19 21.76 -17.72
C ASP A 251 2.73 22.22 -17.76
N GLU A 252 1.83 21.39 -18.29
CA GLU A 252 0.38 21.65 -18.25
C GLU A 252 -0.16 21.67 -16.78
N LYS A 253 0.49 20.97 -15.85
CA LYS A 253 0.12 20.86 -14.43
C LYS A 253 0.83 21.93 -13.56
N GLN A 254 0.70 23.20 -13.93
CA GLN A 254 1.44 24.36 -13.36
C GLN A 254 1.13 24.67 -11.88
N ASN A 255 0.00 24.18 -11.33
CA ASN A 255 -0.52 24.64 -10.04
C ASN A 255 -0.15 23.74 -8.86
N VAL A 256 0.78 22.80 -9.00
CA VAL A 256 1.26 21.96 -7.90
C VAL A 256 2.58 22.51 -7.40
N PRO A 257 2.61 23.17 -6.21
CA PRO A 257 3.78 23.89 -5.71
C PRO A 257 4.75 22.91 -4.99
N VAL A 258 5.21 21.88 -5.69
CA VAL A 258 6.18 20.90 -5.18
C VAL A 258 7.54 21.10 -5.81
N GLU A 259 8.59 20.76 -5.08
CA GLU A 259 9.92 20.68 -5.65
C GLU A 259 9.99 19.57 -6.70
N ARG A 260 10.58 19.85 -7.87
CA ARG A 260 10.66 18.93 -9.00
C ARG A 260 12.12 18.66 -9.34
N ILE A 261 12.51 17.38 -9.33
CA ILE A 261 13.85 16.95 -9.72
C ILE A 261 13.73 16.05 -10.95
N ARG A 262 14.41 16.44 -12.04
CA ARG A 262 14.55 15.63 -13.26
C ARG A 262 15.80 14.78 -13.19
N TYR A 263 15.70 13.53 -13.61
CA TYR A 263 16.86 12.68 -13.87
C TYR A 263 16.82 12.14 -15.30
N GLY A 264 17.98 11.93 -15.90
CA GLY A 264 18.10 11.43 -17.27
C GLY A 264 19.50 11.62 -17.84
N GLU A 265 19.66 11.39 -19.14
CA GLU A 265 20.93 11.50 -19.84
C GLU A 265 21.17 12.91 -20.43
N GLN A 266 20.10 13.69 -20.64
CA GLN A 266 20.20 15.05 -21.18
C GLN A 266 20.82 16.03 -20.20
N ASP A 267 21.57 17.01 -20.72
CA ASP A 267 22.37 17.98 -19.94
C ASP A 267 21.53 18.89 -19.05
N ASP A 268 20.24 19.07 -19.34
CA ASP A 268 19.33 19.93 -18.58
C ASP A 268 18.65 19.21 -17.39
N ASN A 269 18.96 17.93 -17.15
CA ASN A 269 18.52 17.22 -15.95
C ASN A 269 19.35 17.59 -14.72
N GLN A 270 18.69 17.74 -13.56
CA GLN A 270 19.40 18.01 -12.30
C GLN A 270 20.24 16.81 -11.81
N ILE A 271 19.78 15.60 -12.14
CA ILE A 271 20.54 14.36 -11.89
C ILE A 271 20.87 13.75 -13.25
N GLN A 272 22.12 13.88 -13.65
CA GLN A 272 22.58 13.38 -14.95
C GLN A 272 23.12 11.95 -14.83
N LEU A 273 22.61 11.07 -15.71
CA LEU A 273 23.12 9.72 -15.90
C LEU A 273 24.33 9.79 -16.84
N THR A 274 25.52 9.55 -16.31
CA THR A 274 26.76 9.47 -17.12
C THR A 274 27.14 8.02 -17.34
N SER A 275 27.53 7.68 -18.58
CA SER A 275 28.00 6.34 -18.97
C SER A 275 29.37 6.02 -18.39
#